data_e3eee26c2d3372a44bbcbc335e70de77
#
_entry.id   e3eee26c2d3372a44bbcbc335e70de77
#
_cell.length_a   1.000
_cell.length_b   1.000
_cell.length_c   1.000
_cell.angle_alpha   90.00
_cell.angle_beta   90.00
_cell.angle_gamma   90.00
#
_symmetry.space_group_name_H-M   'P 1'
#
loop_
_entity.id
_entity.type
_entity.pdbx_description
1 polymer ?
#
loop_
_entity_poly.entity_id
_entity_poly.type
_entity_poly.pdbx_seq_one_letter_code
_entity_poly.pdbx_strand_id
1 'polypeptide(L)'
;MNVALNIGTRASAEQSEDIKGRYLVSLKLVERLHRLLLDVIKDEFERLGRSDVNSVQALLLHNIGDAELTAGELTSRGYYLGSNVSYNLKKLVDAGYINHQRSSTDRRSVRVRLTDKGQEVCTVVNTLYHRQLKSLQQVGGIDTNDLETLNKSLIRLERFWTDQIHYQL
;
A
#
# COMPACT_ATOMS: atom_id res chain seq x y z
N MET A 1 -47.27 18.68 -19.72
CA MET A 1 -46.40 17.56 -20.10
C MET A 1 -44.93 17.85 -19.69
N ASN A 2 -44.67 18.54 -18.56
CA ASN A 2 -43.32 19.00 -18.14
C ASN A 2 -42.89 18.57 -16.73
N VAL A 3 -43.67 17.75 -16.02
CA VAL A 3 -43.33 17.36 -14.62
C VAL A 3 -42.45 16.12 -14.58
N ALA A 4 -42.57 15.21 -15.52
CA ALA A 4 -41.81 13.95 -15.58
C ALA A 4 -40.32 14.17 -15.93
N LEU A 5 -39.96 15.16 -16.76
CA LEU A 5 -38.58 15.47 -17.14
C LEU A 5 -37.79 16.09 -15.97
N ASN A 6 -38.47 16.79 -15.06
CA ASN A 6 -37.82 17.49 -13.94
C ASN A 6 -37.49 16.54 -12.75
N ILE A 7 -38.23 15.42 -12.64
CA ILE A 7 -37.98 14.41 -11.57
C ILE A 7 -36.76 13.55 -11.92
N GLY A 8 -36.58 13.19 -13.18
CA GLY A 8 -35.41 12.39 -13.62
C GLY A 8 -34.08 13.13 -13.48
N THR A 9 -34.05 14.43 -13.82
CA THR A 9 -32.86 15.28 -13.69
C THR A 9 -32.48 15.55 -12.24
N ARG A 10 -33.45 15.69 -11.35
CA ARG A 10 -33.19 15.92 -9.93
C ARG A 10 -32.68 14.68 -9.22
N ALA A 11 -33.26 13.51 -9.51
CA ALA A 11 -32.81 12.23 -8.96
C ALA A 11 -31.38 11.87 -9.43
N SER A 12 -31.05 12.15 -10.71
CA SER A 12 -29.68 11.93 -11.21
C SER A 12 -28.65 12.88 -10.62
N ALA A 13 -29.04 14.13 -10.34
CA ALA A 13 -28.17 15.11 -9.68
C ALA A 13 -27.92 14.75 -8.20
N GLU A 14 -28.97 14.33 -7.48
CA GLU A 14 -28.86 13.87 -6.08
C GLU A 14 -28.00 12.60 -5.97
N GLN A 15 -28.14 11.66 -6.89
CA GLN A 15 -27.32 10.45 -6.95
C GLN A 15 -25.85 10.75 -7.27
N SER A 16 -25.59 11.71 -8.16
CA SER A 16 -24.23 12.16 -8.48
C SER A 16 -23.55 12.83 -7.29
N GLU A 17 -24.29 13.63 -6.52
CA GLU A 17 -23.74 14.31 -5.32
C GLU A 17 -23.48 13.30 -4.18
N ASP A 18 -24.32 12.27 -4.00
CA ASP A 18 -24.11 11.19 -3.04
C ASP A 18 -22.86 10.36 -3.38
N ILE A 19 -22.65 9.99 -4.63
CA ILE A 19 -21.43 9.28 -5.08
C ILE A 19 -20.20 10.14 -4.83
N LYS A 20 -20.22 11.41 -5.18
CA LYS A 20 -19.11 12.34 -4.95
C LYS A 20 -18.76 12.44 -3.47
N GLY A 21 -19.75 12.61 -2.60
CA GLY A 21 -19.53 12.69 -1.15
C GLY A 21 -18.85 11.41 -0.61
N ARG A 22 -19.36 10.23 -0.98
CA ARG A 22 -18.81 8.94 -0.58
C ARG A 22 -17.38 8.72 -1.12
N TYR A 23 -17.13 9.10 -2.38
CA TYR A 23 -15.80 9.02 -2.97
C TYR A 23 -14.78 9.88 -2.21
N LEU A 24 -15.11 11.13 -1.88
CA LEU A 24 -14.23 12.00 -1.11
C LEU A 24 -13.95 11.47 0.31
N VAL A 25 -14.93 10.84 0.94
CA VAL A 25 -14.72 10.14 2.23
C VAL A 25 -13.75 8.98 2.04
N SER A 26 -13.89 8.17 0.98
CA SER A 26 -12.99 7.05 0.71
C SER A 26 -11.54 7.51 0.52
N LEU A 27 -11.31 8.61 -0.21
CA LEU A 27 -9.95 9.16 -0.39
C LEU A 27 -9.31 9.54 0.95
N LYS A 28 -10.05 10.26 1.81
CA LYS A 28 -9.59 10.64 3.15
C LYS A 28 -9.29 9.42 4.02
N LEU A 29 -10.09 8.36 3.90
CA LEU A 29 -9.88 7.12 4.65
C LEU A 29 -8.62 6.39 4.19
N VAL A 30 -8.39 6.26 2.88
CA VAL A 30 -7.19 5.63 2.32
C VAL A 30 -5.93 6.36 2.80
N GLU A 31 -5.90 7.70 2.70
CA GLU A 31 -4.78 8.52 3.18
C GLU A 31 -4.53 8.33 4.69
N ARG A 32 -5.60 8.36 5.49
CA ARG A 32 -5.49 8.19 6.94
C ARG A 32 -5.06 6.79 7.33
N LEU A 33 -5.60 5.75 6.69
CA LEU A 33 -5.25 4.36 6.96
C LEU A 33 -3.80 4.08 6.62
N HIS A 34 -3.27 4.65 5.53
CA HIS A 34 -1.85 4.51 5.21
C HIS A 34 -0.95 5.09 6.32
N ARG A 35 -1.27 6.29 6.84
CA ARG A 35 -0.52 6.87 7.97
C ARG A 35 -0.60 6.02 9.23
N LEU A 36 -1.80 5.57 9.60
CA LEU A 36 -2.00 4.70 10.77
C LEU A 36 -1.27 3.36 10.64
N LEU A 37 -1.19 2.79 9.44
CA LEU A 37 -0.40 1.58 9.19
C LEU A 37 1.08 1.80 9.50
N LEU A 38 1.64 2.94 9.07
CA LEU A 38 3.03 3.29 9.37
C LEU A 38 3.25 3.54 10.86
N ASP A 39 2.31 4.18 11.55
CA ASP A 39 2.37 4.41 13.01
C ASP A 39 2.34 3.08 13.77
N VAL A 40 1.46 2.15 13.41
CA VAL A 40 1.38 0.81 14.01
C VAL A 40 2.67 0.01 13.81
N ILE A 41 3.31 0.08 12.64
CA ILE A 41 4.61 -0.55 12.39
C ILE A 41 5.68 0.11 13.26
N LYS A 42 5.70 1.45 13.35
CA LYS A 42 6.64 2.20 14.17
C LYS A 42 6.55 1.78 15.64
N ASP A 43 5.34 1.78 16.20
CA ASP A 43 5.09 1.40 17.59
C ASP A 43 5.59 -0.03 17.91
N GLU A 44 5.41 -0.96 16.96
CA GLU A 44 5.91 -2.34 17.10
C GLU A 44 7.45 -2.39 17.16
N PHE A 45 8.13 -1.65 16.30
CA PHE A 45 9.59 -1.59 16.32
C PHE A 45 10.12 -0.91 17.58
N GLU A 46 9.49 0.16 18.05
CA GLU A 46 9.80 0.81 19.32
C GLU A 46 9.58 -0.15 20.50
N ARG A 47 8.49 -0.90 20.52
CA ARG A 47 8.20 -1.93 21.54
C ARG A 47 9.27 -3.02 21.59
N LEU A 48 9.87 -3.36 20.45
CA LEU A 48 10.96 -4.34 20.35
C LEU A 48 12.35 -3.73 20.60
N GLY A 49 12.42 -2.42 20.92
CA GLY A 49 13.68 -1.71 21.11
C GLY A 49 14.50 -1.56 19.82
N ARG A 50 13.86 -1.65 18.65
CA ARG A 50 14.52 -1.53 17.34
C ARG A 50 14.35 -0.12 16.79
N SER A 51 15.47 0.53 16.50
CA SER A 51 15.54 1.86 15.86
C SER A 51 16.36 1.86 14.57
N ASP A 52 16.77 0.69 14.12
CA ASP A 52 17.66 0.47 12.99
C ASP A 52 16.98 0.68 11.61
N VAL A 53 15.65 0.56 11.55
CA VAL A 53 14.82 0.88 10.38
C VAL A 53 13.59 1.69 10.81
N ASN A 54 13.18 2.62 9.97
CA ASN A 54 11.89 3.31 10.16
C ASN A 54 10.72 2.53 9.56
N SER A 55 9.48 2.93 9.88
CA SER A 55 8.27 2.23 9.43
C SER A 55 8.14 2.15 7.90
N VAL A 56 8.58 3.19 7.17
CA VAL A 56 8.57 3.18 5.69
C VAL A 56 9.55 2.16 5.15
N GLN A 57 10.73 2.07 5.73
CA GLN A 57 11.75 1.08 5.36
C GLN A 57 11.30 -0.33 5.72
N ALA A 58 10.71 -0.54 6.90
CA ALA A 58 10.18 -1.83 7.32
C ALA A 58 9.05 -2.31 6.38
N LEU A 59 8.14 -1.42 6.00
CA LEU A 59 7.08 -1.74 5.05
C LEU A 59 7.64 -2.03 3.65
N LEU A 60 8.67 -1.31 3.21
CA LEU A 60 9.34 -1.58 1.92
C LEU A 60 10.00 -2.97 1.91
N LEU A 61 10.72 -3.33 2.98
CA LEU A 61 11.32 -4.67 3.10
C LEU A 61 10.23 -5.75 3.12
N HIS A 62 9.15 -5.56 3.86
CA HIS A 62 8.02 -6.48 3.87
C HIS A 62 7.40 -6.66 2.47
N ASN A 63 7.26 -5.59 1.71
CA ASN A 63 6.69 -5.62 0.36
C ASN A 63 7.63 -6.28 -0.68
N ILE A 64 8.94 -6.27 -0.46
CA ILE A 64 9.89 -7.05 -1.27
C ILE A 64 9.72 -8.53 -0.94
N GLY A 65 9.65 -8.89 0.35
CA GLY A 65 9.48 -10.26 0.80
C GLY A 65 10.54 -11.20 0.24
N ASP A 66 10.14 -12.39 -0.18
CA ASP A 66 11.03 -13.41 -0.79
C ASP A 66 11.30 -13.16 -2.28
N ALA A 67 10.73 -12.12 -2.86
CA ALA A 67 10.86 -11.84 -4.27
C ALA A 67 12.23 -11.21 -4.61
N GLU A 68 12.66 -11.44 -5.84
CA GLU A 68 13.74 -10.71 -6.47
C GLU A 68 13.12 -9.70 -7.45
N LEU A 69 13.23 -8.41 -7.15
CA LEU A 69 12.54 -7.34 -7.85
C LEU A 69 13.52 -6.30 -8.38
N THR A 70 13.20 -5.70 -9.52
CA THR A 70 13.88 -4.49 -9.99
C THR A 70 13.32 -3.25 -9.29
N ALA A 71 14.09 -2.15 -9.27
CA ALA A 71 13.62 -0.86 -8.78
C ALA A 71 12.38 -0.36 -9.56
N GLY A 72 12.31 -0.66 -10.86
CA GLY A 72 11.15 -0.36 -11.70
C GLY A 72 9.91 -1.15 -11.28
N GLU A 73 10.06 -2.45 -11.00
CA GLU A 73 8.95 -3.29 -10.50
C GLU A 73 8.46 -2.83 -9.14
N LEU A 74 9.33 -2.38 -8.24
CA LEU A 74 8.91 -1.81 -6.95
C LEU A 74 8.10 -0.53 -7.14
N THR A 75 8.51 0.32 -8.08
CA THR A 75 7.76 1.55 -8.40
C THR A 75 6.42 1.23 -9.07
N SER A 76 6.40 0.30 -10.05
CA SER A 76 5.17 -0.07 -10.77
C SER A 76 4.16 -0.82 -9.91
N ARG A 77 4.61 -1.52 -8.87
CA ARG A 77 3.72 -2.13 -7.86
C ARG A 77 3.12 -1.12 -6.88
N GLY A 78 3.36 0.18 -7.09
CA GLY A 78 2.75 1.25 -6.30
C GLY A 78 3.29 1.38 -4.88
N TYR A 79 4.43 0.73 -4.58
CA TYR A 79 4.93 0.75 -3.20
C TYR A 79 5.42 2.12 -2.76
N TYR A 80 5.89 3.00 -3.69
CA TYR A 80 6.31 4.38 -3.37
C TYR A 80 6.53 5.24 -4.64
N LEU A 81 6.57 6.56 -4.48
CA LEU A 81 7.04 7.51 -5.50
C LEU A 81 8.53 7.27 -5.81
N GLY A 82 8.91 7.28 -7.07
CA GLY A 82 10.21 6.84 -7.58
C GLY A 82 11.44 7.42 -6.86
N SER A 83 11.44 8.69 -6.46
CA SER A 83 12.53 9.33 -5.72
C SER A 83 12.67 8.77 -4.30
N ASN A 84 11.57 8.51 -3.61
CA ASN A 84 11.57 7.95 -2.26
C ASN A 84 12.00 6.48 -2.24
N VAL A 85 11.64 5.70 -3.27
CA VAL A 85 12.10 4.31 -3.42
C VAL A 85 13.61 4.27 -3.55
N SER A 86 14.19 5.04 -4.49
CA SER A 86 15.64 5.05 -4.73
C SER A 86 16.43 5.46 -3.50
N TYR A 87 15.96 6.46 -2.76
CA TYR A 87 16.60 6.91 -1.52
C TYR A 87 16.56 5.83 -0.41
N ASN A 88 15.40 5.24 -0.16
CA ASN A 88 15.25 4.21 0.87
C ASN A 88 15.97 2.91 0.48
N LEU A 89 15.92 2.50 -0.80
CA LEU A 89 16.66 1.33 -1.28
C LEU A 89 18.17 1.52 -1.06
N LYS A 90 18.73 2.69 -1.42
CA LYS A 90 20.14 2.97 -1.18
C LYS A 90 20.51 2.84 0.30
N LYS A 91 19.73 3.46 1.18
CA LYS A 91 19.95 3.35 2.64
C LYS A 91 19.89 1.90 3.15
N LEU A 92 18.93 1.12 2.65
CA LEU A 92 18.76 -0.28 3.05
C LEU A 92 19.89 -1.18 2.50
N VAL A 93 20.42 -0.88 1.31
CA VAL A 93 21.61 -1.55 0.78
C VAL A 93 22.84 -1.20 1.62
N ASP A 94 23.09 0.09 1.88
CA ASP A 94 24.23 0.56 2.66
C ASP A 94 24.20 0.00 4.10
N ALA A 95 23.00 -0.22 4.66
CA ALA A 95 22.79 -0.80 5.98
C ALA A 95 22.76 -2.34 6.00
N GLY A 96 22.90 -2.99 4.84
CA GLY A 96 22.98 -4.45 4.70
C GLY A 96 21.66 -5.22 4.82
N TYR A 97 20.51 -4.57 4.60
CA TYR A 97 19.18 -5.20 4.57
C TYR A 97 18.82 -5.78 3.21
N ILE A 98 19.41 -5.24 2.15
CA ILE A 98 19.12 -5.59 0.77
C ILE A 98 20.43 -5.91 0.05
N ASN A 99 20.47 -7.02 -0.65
CA ASN A 99 21.47 -7.33 -1.66
C ASN A 99 21.06 -6.70 -2.99
N HIS A 100 22.02 -6.05 -3.60
CA HIS A 100 21.89 -5.32 -4.84
C HIS A 100 22.78 -6.02 -5.88
N GLN A 101 22.16 -6.68 -6.83
CA GLN A 101 22.90 -7.37 -7.90
C GLN A 101 22.53 -6.79 -9.27
N ARG A 102 23.54 -6.54 -10.08
CA ARG A 102 23.29 -6.24 -11.50
C ARG A 102 22.83 -7.53 -12.18
N SER A 103 21.74 -7.44 -12.93
CA SER A 103 21.28 -8.58 -13.73
C SER A 103 22.37 -9.04 -14.68
N SER A 104 22.61 -10.37 -14.73
CA SER A 104 23.55 -10.98 -15.68
C SER A 104 23.03 -10.92 -17.13
N THR A 105 21.72 -10.81 -17.31
CA THR A 105 21.05 -10.78 -18.62
C THR A 105 20.78 -9.36 -19.12
N ASP A 106 20.58 -8.39 -18.21
CA ASP A 106 20.41 -6.98 -18.57
C ASP A 106 21.22 -6.10 -17.61
N ARG A 107 22.36 -5.62 -18.07
CA ARG A 107 23.27 -4.75 -17.28
C ARG A 107 22.64 -3.43 -16.84
N ARG A 108 21.48 -3.05 -17.40
CA ARG A 108 20.75 -1.82 -17.05
C ARG A 108 19.73 -2.06 -15.92
N SER A 109 19.36 -3.31 -15.65
CA SER A 109 18.43 -3.65 -14.58
C SER A 109 19.18 -4.08 -13.33
N VAL A 110 18.83 -3.44 -12.24
CA VAL A 110 19.34 -3.76 -10.92
C VAL A 110 18.26 -4.54 -10.16
N ARG A 111 18.60 -5.74 -9.71
CA ARG A 111 17.72 -6.57 -8.91
C ARG A 111 18.04 -6.42 -7.43
N VAL A 112 17.00 -6.35 -6.63
CA VAL A 112 17.06 -6.26 -5.17
C VAL A 112 16.44 -7.50 -4.55
N ARG A 113 17.10 -8.02 -3.54
CA ARG A 113 16.66 -9.17 -2.74
C ARG A 113 17.00 -8.92 -1.28
N LEU A 114 16.16 -9.38 -0.36
CA LEU A 114 16.45 -9.27 1.06
C LEU A 114 17.67 -10.12 1.45
N THR A 115 18.45 -9.61 2.41
CA THR A 115 19.43 -10.40 3.17
C THR A 115 18.71 -11.07 4.34
N ASP A 116 19.41 -11.93 5.10
CA ASP A 116 18.88 -12.51 6.35
C ASP A 116 18.44 -11.41 7.32
N LYS A 117 19.20 -10.32 7.42
CA LYS A 117 18.87 -9.14 8.22
C LYS A 117 17.56 -8.45 7.71
N GLY A 118 17.36 -8.40 6.40
CA GLY A 118 16.12 -7.91 5.80
C GLY A 118 14.94 -8.83 6.08
N GLN A 119 15.15 -10.14 6.04
CA GLN A 119 14.12 -11.14 6.36
C GLN A 119 13.68 -11.10 7.83
N GLU A 120 14.58 -10.78 8.75
CA GLU A 120 14.21 -10.55 10.16
C GLU A 120 13.19 -9.40 10.30
N VAL A 121 13.40 -8.29 9.59
CA VAL A 121 12.45 -7.16 9.57
C VAL A 121 11.10 -7.59 8.99
N CYS A 122 11.11 -8.33 7.89
CA CYS A 122 9.91 -8.88 7.27
C CYS A 122 9.13 -9.78 8.25
N THR A 123 9.84 -10.61 9.00
CA THR A 123 9.25 -11.49 10.03
C THR A 123 8.58 -10.69 11.15
N VAL A 124 9.16 -9.58 11.60
CA VAL A 124 8.55 -8.70 12.61
C VAL A 124 7.22 -8.14 12.10
N VAL A 125 7.19 -7.63 10.86
CA VAL A 125 5.96 -7.07 10.27
C VAL A 125 4.90 -8.17 10.07
N ASN A 126 5.28 -9.34 9.58
CA ASN A 126 4.38 -10.49 9.45
C ASN A 126 3.77 -10.91 10.80
N THR A 127 4.57 -10.98 11.84
CA THR A 127 4.12 -11.32 13.20
C THR A 127 3.14 -10.28 13.74
N LEU A 128 3.41 -9.00 13.50
CA LEU A 128 2.49 -7.91 13.83
C LEU A 128 1.13 -8.10 13.14
N TYR A 129 1.11 -8.34 11.82
CA TYR A 129 -0.12 -8.53 11.06
C TYR A 129 -0.92 -9.75 11.52
N HIS A 130 -0.25 -10.87 11.79
CA HIS A 130 -0.92 -12.06 12.34
C HIS A 130 -1.55 -11.81 13.71
N ARG A 131 -0.89 -11.04 14.57
CA ARG A 131 -1.45 -10.65 15.88
C ARG A 131 -2.67 -9.75 15.72
N GLN A 132 -2.58 -8.77 14.80
CA GLN A 132 -3.69 -7.86 14.53
C GLN A 132 -4.91 -8.57 13.95
N LEU A 133 -4.72 -9.58 13.10
CA LEU A 133 -5.82 -10.33 12.51
C LEU A 133 -6.76 -10.94 13.58
N LYS A 134 -6.19 -11.43 14.67
CA LYS A 134 -7.00 -11.97 15.79
C LYS A 134 -7.87 -10.89 16.45
N SER A 135 -7.35 -9.68 16.58
CA SER A 135 -8.07 -8.56 17.19
C SER A 135 -9.07 -7.92 16.22
N LEU A 136 -8.80 -7.97 14.92
CA LEU A 136 -9.63 -7.36 13.88
C LEU A 136 -11.06 -7.91 13.91
N GLN A 137 -11.21 -9.22 14.04
CA GLN A 137 -12.52 -9.87 14.12
C GLN A 137 -13.22 -9.60 15.45
N GLN A 138 -12.50 -9.72 16.57
CA GLN A 138 -13.06 -9.66 17.91
C GLN A 138 -13.40 -8.22 18.35
N VAL A 139 -12.55 -7.28 18.06
CA VAL A 139 -12.65 -5.89 18.52
C VAL A 139 -13.07 -4.94 17.37
N GLY A 140 -12.56 -5.16 16.18
CA GLY A 140 -12.85 -4.33 15.01
C GLY A 140 -14.20 -4.62 14.36
N GLY A 141 -14.82 -5.78 14.64
CA GLY A 141 -16.11 -6.17 14.07
C GLY A 141 -16.08 -6.33 12.55
N ILE A 142 -14.89 -6.56 11.96
CA ILE A 142 -14.71 -6.71 10.52
C ILE A 142 -14.61 -8.20 10.20
N ASP A 143 -15.52 -8.68 9.36
CA ASP A 143 -15.56 -10.07 8.94
C ASP A 143 -14.94 -10.31 7.54
N THR A 144 -14.99 -11.58 7.11
CA THR A 144 -14.44 -11.98 5.80
C THR A 144 -15.18 -11.31 4.64
N ASN A 145 -16.50 -11.13 4.73
CA ASN A 145 -17.30 -10.52 3.65
C ASN A 145 -17.01 -9.02 3.55
N ASP A 146 -16.80 -8.35 4.68
CA ASP A 146 -16.39 -6.94 4.72
C ASP A 146 -15.06 -6.75 4.02
N LEU A 147 -14.06 -7.60 4.34
CA LEU A 147 -12.74 -7.55 3.70
C LEU A 147 -12.80 -7.88 2.21
N GLU A 148 -13.62 -8.84 1.81
CA GLU A 148 -13.80 -9.20 0.40
C GLU A 148 -14.41 -8.03 -0.39
N THR A 149 -15.44 -7.38 0.16
CA THR A 149 -16.09 -6.21 -0.46
C THR A 149 -15.13 -5.03 -0.55
N LEU A 150 -14.39 -4.76 0.52
CA LEU A 150 -13.38 -3.71 0.57
C LEU A 150 -12.28 -3.97 -0.48
N ASN A 151 -11.71 -5.17 -0.53
CA ASN A 151 -10.65 -5.53 -1.46
C ASN A 151 -11.11 -5.39 -2.92
N LYS A 152 -12.32 -5.87 -3.26
CA LYS A 152 -12.90 -5.71 -4.61
C LYS A 152 -13.02 -4.23 -5.00
N SER A 153 -13.43 -3.38 -4.07
CA SER A 153 -13.61 -1.94 -4.30
C SER A 153 -12.27 -1.22 -4.46
N LEU A 154 -11.28 -1.56 -3.61
CA LEU A 154 -9.92 -0.99 -3.68
C LEU A 154 -9.22 -1.39 -4.99
N ILE A 155 -9.31 -2.64 -5.43
CA ILE A 155 -8.73 -3.10 -6.70
C ILE A 155 -9.33 -2.36 -7.91
N ARG A 156 -10.63 -2.09 -7.89
CA ARG A 156 -11.28 -1.30 -8.96
C ARG A 156 -10.80 0.15 -8.97
N LEU A 157 -10.64 0.74 -7.78
CA LEU A 157 -10.15 2.11 -7.64
C LEU A 157 -8.68 2.23 -8.07
N GLU A 158 -7.84 1.26 -7.69
CA GLU A 158 -6.45 1.16 -8.12
C GLU A 158 -6.35 1.08 -9.65
N ARG A 159 -7.12 0.19 -10.29
CA ARG A 159 -7.16 0.07 -11.74
C ARG A 159 -7.58 1.40 -12.39
N PHE A 160 -8.64 2.02 -11.90
CA PHE A 160 -9.12 3.31 -12.41
C PHE A 160 -8.03 4.37 -12.36
N TRP A 161 -7.31 4.51 -11.24
CA TRP A 161 -6.22 5.47 -11.12
C TRP A 161 -5.02 5.11 -12.00
N THR A 162 -4.70 3.83 -12.10
CA THR A 162 -3.63 3.36 -12.99
C THR A 162 -3.93 3.74 -14.45
N ASP A 163 -5.16 3.53 -14.90
CA ASP A 163 -5.59 3.89 -16.25
C ASP A 163 -5.57 5.42 -16.46
N GLN A 164 -6.01 6.21 -15.46
CA GLN A 164 -5.92 7.69 -15.51
C GLN A 164 -4.48 8.17 -15.65
N ILE A 165 -3.54 7.57 -14.94
CA ILE A 165 -2.13 7.96 -14.96
C ILE A 165 -1.47 7.58 -16.30
N HIS A 166 -1.78 6.39 -16.83
CA HIS A 166 -1.11 5.87 -18.03
C HIS A 166 -1.70 6.42 -19.34
N TYR A 167 -3.01 6.66 -19.37
CA TYR A 167 -3.71 7.04 -20.60
C TYR A 167 -4.15 8.50 -20.62
N GLN A 168 -3.91 9.27 -19.56
CA GLN A 168 -4.33 10.68 -19.43
C GLN A 168 -5.82 10.89 -19.76
N LEU A 169 -6.68 9.96 -19.31
CA LEU A 169 -8.13 9.99 -19.53
C LEU A 169 -8.80 11.08 -18.68
#